data_f96d0a95789b9b382570b40a1c3909a7
#
_entry.id   f96d0a95789b9b382570b40a1c3909a7
#
_cell.length_a   1.000
_cell.length_b   1.000
_cell.length_c   1.000
_cell.angle_alpha   90.00
_cell.angle_beta   90.00
_cell.angle_gamma   90.00
#
_symmetry.space_group_name_H-M   'P 1'
#
loop_
_entity.id
_entity.type
_entity.pdbx_description
1 polymer ?
#
loop_
_entity_poly.entity_id
_entity_poly.type
_entity_poly.pdbx_seq_one_letter_code
_entity_poly.pdbx_strand_id
1 'polypeptide(L)'
;VESQDIDKYPVVHKLREWNATAVAEALEFRGEITVVVPREHLLRVAEYLAAEPSLRFSFLSDITPVDRFPMEPRFEVNYHLVSLDRRERLRLKVKLAGSDPMVRSVTAVWPTANWHEREAYDLFGIRFDGHPDLRRILMPDDWEGYPLRKDYPTEGYR
;
A
#
# COMPACT_ATOMS: atom_id res chain seq x y z
N VAL A 1 3.07 11.68 14.19
CA VAL A 1 3.67 13.02 14.33
C VAL A 1 4.79 13.13 13.30
N GLU A 2 4.67 14.10 12.41
CA GLU A 2 5.75 14.38 11.46
C GLU A 2 7.00 14.86 12.23
N SER A 3 8.14 14.29 11.86
CA SER A 3 9.42 14.81 12.34
C SER A 3 9.66 16.17 11.70
N GLN A 4 10.10 17.17 12.48
CA GLN A 4 10.40 18.53 12.00
C GLN A 4 11.45 18.56 10.86
N ASP A 5 12.11 17.44 10.61
CA ASP A 5 13.24 17.35 9.68
C ASP A 5 13.01 16.27 8.62
N ILE A 6 11.75 15.90 8.37
CA ILE A 6 11.42 14.83 7.42
C ILE A 6 11.78 15.20 5.97
N ASP A 7 11.75 16.49 5.65
CA ASP A 7 12.06 16.98 4.30
C ASP A 7 13.56 16.86 3.92
N LYS A 8 14.42 16.52 4.88
CA LYS A 8 15.82 16.22 4.55
C LYS A 8 15.98 14.95 3.71
N TYR A 9 15.00 14.06 3.77
CA TYR A 9 15.02 12.84 2.98
C TYR A 9 14.64 13.13 1.54
N PRO A 10 15.51 12.79 0.56
CA PRO A 10 15.28 13.15 -0.84
C PRO A 10 13.95 12.67 -1.41
N VAL A 11 13.49 11.48 -1.00
CA VAL A 11 12.21 10.93 -1.48
C VAL A 11 11.03 11.78 -1.04
N VAL A 12 11.01 12.23 0.22
CA VAL A 12 9.93 13.05 0.75
C VAL A 12 9.96 14.44 0.09
N HIS A 13 11.13 15.04 0.02
CA HIS A 13 11.30 16.36 -0.60
C HIS A 13 10.84 16.34 -2.06
N LYS A 14 11.28 15.38 -2.83
CA LYS A 14 10.92 15.26 -4.25
C LYS A 14 9.44 14.96 -4.48
N LEU A 15 8.83 14.13 -3.65
CA LEU A 15 7.39 13.87 -3.73
C LEU A 15 6.59 15.14 -3.46
N ARG A 16 6.94 15.90 -2.42
CA ARG A 16 6.26 17.15 -2.10
C ARG A 16 6.44 18.21 -3.18
N GLU A 17 7.63 18.29 -3.75
CA GLU A 17 7.94 19.19 -4.84
C GLU A 17 7.14 18.84 -6.11
N TRP A 18 7.02 17.53 -6.39
CA TRP A 18 6.27 17.04 -7.54
C TRP A 18 4.76 17.24 -7.36
N ASN A 19 4.22 16.86 -6.20
CA ASN A 19 2.80 17.05 -5.87
C ASN A 19 2.59 17.02 -4.35
N ALA A 20 2.46 18.19 -3.75
CA ALA A 20 2.28 18.30 -2.29
C ALA A 20 1.01 17.60 -1.79
N THR A 21 -0.05 17.53 -2.60
CA THR A 21 -1.31 16.88 -2.21
C THR A 21 -1.22 15.37 -2.20
N ALA A 22 -0.20 14.79 -2.85
CA ALA A 22 0.03 13.35 -2.84
C ALA A 22 0.68 12.85 -1.55
N VAL A 23 1.19 13.74 -0.71
CA VAL A 23 1.80 13.41 0.59
C VAL A 23 0.91 13.91 1.70
N ALA A 24 0.07 13.04 2.24
CA ALA A 24 -0.80 13.39 3.37
C ALA A 24 -0.01 13.51 4.67
N GLU A 25 0.97 12.65 4.85
CA GLU A 25 1.83 12.60 6.02
C GLU A 25 3.14 11.91 5.65
N ALA A 26 4.23 12.28 6.28
CA ALA A 26 5.51 11.59 6.13
C ALA A 26 6.14 11.38 7.51
N LEU A 27 6.62 10.16 7.75
CA LEU A 27 7.13 9.73 9.05
C LEU A 27 8.48 9.06 8.88
N GLU A 28 9.34 9.23 9.88
CA GLU A 28 10.56 8.45 10.02
C GLU A 28 10.55 7.75 11.37
N PHE A 29 10.84 6.46 11.36
CA PHE A 29 10.98 5.66 12.57
C PHE A 29 12.08 4.64 12.39
N ARG A 30 13.11 4.77 13.22
CA ARG A 30 14.29 3.88 13.20
C ARG A 30 14.94 3.73 11.81
N GLY A 31 15.02 4.85 11.08
CA GLY A 31 15.60 4.86 9.74
C GLY A 31 14.67 4.45 8.61
N GLU A 32 13.46 4.02 8.92
CA GLU A 32 12.44 3.70 7.91
C GLU A 32 11.54 4.90 7.63
N ILE A 33 11.41 5.23 6.35
CA ILE A 33 10.55 6.32 5.90
C ILE A 33 9.20 5.75 5.49
N THR A 34 8.13 6.33 6.02
CA THR A 34 6.76 6.02 5.62
C THR A 34 6.09 7.29 5.09
N VAL A 35 5.52 7.21 3.90
CA VAL A 35 4.73 8.29 3.30
C VAL A 35 3.29 7.82 3.21
N VAL A 36 2.38 8.57 3.84
CA VAL A 36 0.94 8.32 3.74
C VAL A 36 0.42 9.04 2.50
N VAL A 37 -0.17 8.28 1.60
CA VAL A 37 -0.65 8.75 0.30
C VAL A 37 -2.16 8.58 0.24
N PRO A 38 -2.92 9.63 -0.14
CA PRO A 38 -4.34 9.46 -0.43
C PRO A 38 -4.56 8.41 -1.53
N ARG A 39 -5.59 7.59 -1.41
CA ARG A 39 -5.79 6.48 -2.34
C ARG A 39 -5.93 6.92 -3.81
N GLU A 40 -6.46 8.11 -4.04
CA GLU A 40 -6.65 8.69 -5.37
C GLU A 40 -5.31 8.99 -6.07
N HIS A 41 -4.25 9.16 -5.31
CA HIS A 41 -2.92 9.51 -5.83
C HIS A 41 -1.98 8.32 -5.93
N LEU A 42 -2.36 7.14 -5.43
CA LEU A 42 -1.43 6.02 -5.30
C LEU A 42 -0.78 5.62 -6.62
N LEU A 43 -1.56 5.42 -7.69
CA LEU A 43 -1.00 4.97 -8.97
C LEU A 43 -0.01 6.00 -9.53
N ARG A 44 -0.34 7.27 -9.47
CA ARG A 44 0.56 8.34 -9.95
C ARG A 44 1.83 8.45 -9.12
N VAL A 45 1.71 8.31 -7.80
CA VAL A 45 2.88 8.27 -6.92
C VAL A 45 3.77 7.07 -7.26
N ALA A 46 3.17 5.89 -7.48
CA ALA A 46 3.89 4.69 -7.88
C ALA A 46 4.65 4.89 -9.20
N GLU A 47 3.98 5.44 -10.20
CA GLU A 47 4.60 5.74 -11.50
C GLU A 47 5.77 6.71 -11.34
N TYR A 48 5.59 7.77 -10.56
CA TYR A 48 6.63 8.77 -10.32
C TYR A 48 7.85 8.15 -9.62
N LEU A 49 7.63 7.41 -8.54
CA LEU A 49 8.71 6.78 -7.76
C LEU A 49 9.52 5.77 -8.58
N ALA A 50 8.85 5.03 -9.45
CA ALA A 50 9.52 4.06 -10.30
C ALA A 50 10.31 4.71 -11.45
N ALA A 51 9.78 5.80 -12.02
CA ALA A 51 10.34 6.45 -13.21
C ALA A 51 11.37 7.54 -12.90
N GLU A 52 11.27 8.21 -11.75
CA GLU A 52 12.18 9.31 -11.42
C GLU A 52 13.63 8.82 -11.31
N PRO A 53 14.55 9.30 -12.18
CA PRO A 53 15.92 8.78 -12.23
C PRO A 53 16.71 8.89 -10.93
N SER A 54 16.38 9.89 -10.10
CA SER A 54 17.05 10.10 -8.81
C SER A 54 16.48 9.25 -7.67
N LEU A 55 15.37 8.57 -7.88
CA LEU A 55 14.71 7.74 -6.86
C LEU A 55 14.69 6.25 -7.24
N ARG A 56 14.11 5.93 -8.39
CA ARG A 56 14.08 4.58 -8.97
C ARG A 56 13.68 3.48 -7.99
N PHE A 57 12.51 3.63 -7.36
CA PHE A 57 11.91 2.56 -6.58
C PHE A 57 11.29 1.53 -7.55
N SER A 58 12.15 0.69 -8.10
CA SER A 58 11.82 -0.26 -9.16
C SER A 58 11.33 -1.60 -8.67
N PHE A 59 11.41 -1.87 -7.36
CA PHE A 59 11.06 -3.16 -6.79
C PHE A 59 10.02 -3.00 -5.67
N LEU A 60 8.90 -3.71 -5.83
CA LEU A 60 7.91 -3.89 -4.78
C LEU A 60 8.17 -5.22 -4.09
N SER A 61 8.61 -5.17 -2.84
CA SER A 61 8.94 -6.38 -2.10
C SER A 61 7.72 -7.05 -1.47
N ASP A 62 6.73 -6.26 -1.04
CA ASP A 62 5.53 -6.79 -0.41
C ASP A 62 4.41 -5.76 -0.34
N ILE A 63 3.17 -6.22 -0.18
CA ILE A 63 2.01 -5.42 0.18
C ILE A 63 1.42 -6.04 1.44
N THR A 64 1.41 -5.28 2.55
CA THR A 64 0.92 -5.78 3.83
C THR A 64 -0.29 -4.98 4.31
N PRO A 65 -1.49 -5.57 4.24
CA PRO A 65 -2.69 -4.95 4.80
C PRO A 65 -2.70 -5.04 6.32
N VAL A 66 -3.29 -4.04 6.97
CA VAL A 66 -3.57 -4.03 8.40
C VAL A 66 -5.05 -3.71 8.61
N ASP A 67 -5.75 -4.55 9.36
CA ASP A 67 -7.11 -4.28 9.81
C ASP A 67 -7.07 -3.63 11.19
N ARG A 68 -7.61 -2.43 11.30
CA ARG A 68 -7.64 -1.66 12.53
C ARG A 68 -9.01 -1.69 13.21
N PHE A 69 -9.88 -2.62 12.83
CA PHE A 69 -11.22 -2.73 13.43
C PHE A 69 -11.14 -2.65 14.97
N PRO A 70 -11.99 -1.91 15.66
CA PRO A 70 -13.15 -1.15 15.14
C PRO A 70 -12.86 0.30 14.74
N MET A 71 -11.61 0.71 14.63
CA MET A 71 -11.24 2.09 14.28
C MET A 71 -11.45 2.39 12.79
N GLU A 72 -11.73 3.67 12.49
CA GLU A 72 -11.78 4.18 11.12
C GLU A 72 -10.70 5.26 10.90
N PRO A 73 -10.07 5.34 9.72
CA PRO A 73 -10.22 4.40 8.60
C PRO A 73 -9.74 2.99 8.99
N ARG A 74 -10.54 1.99 8.61
CA ARG A 74 -10.35 0.62 9.09
C ARG A 74 -9.07 -0.04 8.58
N PHE A 75 -8.80 0.08 7.26
CA PHE A 75 -7.69 -0.63 6.66
C PHE A 75 -6.52 0.30 6.34
N GLU A 76 -5.32 -0.21 6.54
CA GLU A 76 -4.09 0.40 6.05
C GLU A 76 -3.42 -0.58 5.11
N VAL A 77 -3.06 -0.14 3.90
CA VAL A 77 -2.32 -0.95 2.95
C VAL A 77 -0.90 -0.40 2.86
N ASN A 78 0.08 -1.20 3.22
CA ASN A 78 1.48 -0.81 3.21
C ASN A 78 2.19 -1.43 2.01
N TYR A 79 2.79 -0.59 1.19
CA TYR A 79 3.59 -0.98 0.02
C TYR A 79 5.06 -0.82 0.38
N HIS A 80 5.79 -1.94 0.40
CA HIS A 80 7.21 -1.95 0.73
C HIS A 80 8.04 -1.88 -0.54
N LEU A 81 8.68 -0.74 -0.76
CA LEU A 81 9.41 -0.44 -1.98
C LEU A 81 10.91 -0.43 -1.74
N VAL A 82 11.67 -0.83 -2.73
CA VAL A 82 13.13 -0.82 -2.70
C VAL A 82 13.67 -0.16 -3.96
N SER A 83 14.61 0.76 -3.78
CA SER A 83 15.46 1.25 -4.85
C SER A 83 16.75 0.43 -4.83
N LEU A 84 16.90 -0.48 -5.78
CA LEU A 84 18.09 -1.35 -5.86
C LEU A 84 19.35 -0.54 -6.20
N ASP A 85 19.20 0.48 -7.05
CA ASP A 85 20.32 1.34 -7.46
C ASP A 85 20.87 2.15 -6.28
N ARG A 86 20.01 2.62 -5.39
CA ARG A 86 20.37 3.49 -4.28
C ARG A 86 20.43 2.75 -2.93
N ARG A 87 20.00 1.50 -2.90
CA ARG A 87 19.90 0.69 -1.68
C ARG A 87 19.06 1.36 -0.60
N GLU A 88 17.97 1.99 -1.01
CA GLU A 88 17.02 2.67 -0.13
C GLU A 88 15.69 1.92 -0.08
N ARG A 89 15.01 2.02 1.05
CA ARG A 89 13.68 1.46 1.27
C ARG A 89 12.68 2.56 1.56
N LEU A 90 11.45 2.34 1.14
CA LEU A 90 10.34 3.26 1.37
C LEU A 90 9.08 2.45 1.63
N ARG A 91 8.28 2.90 2.59
CA ARG A 91 6.93 2.38 2.80
C ARG A 91 5.93 3.44 2.34
N LEU A 92 5.04 3.06 1.43
CA LEU A 92 3.84 3.85 1.15
C LEU A 92 2.69 3.27 1.95
N LYS A 93 1.93 4.12 2.62
CA LYS A 93 0.74 3.73 3.38
C LYS A 93 -0.48 4.39 2.78
N VAL A 94 -1.50 3.59 2.48
CA VAL A 94 -2.81 4.07 2.04
C VAL A 94 -3.84 3.65 3.06
N LYS A 95 -4.63 4.61 3.55
CA LYS A 95 -5.70 4.36 4.51
C LYS A 95 -7.03 4.24 3.77
N LEU A 96 -7.78 3.19 4.07
CA LEU A 96 -9.05 2.88 3.40
C LEU A 96 -10.17 2.74 4.43
N ALA A 97 -11.32 3.35 4.13
CA ALA A 97 -12.53 3.21 4.94
C ALA A 97 -13.06 1.76 4.89
N GLY A 98 -13.57 1.28 6.01
CA GLY A 98 -14.14 -0.07 6.09
C GLY A 98 -15.35 -0.28 5.18
N SER A 99 -16.09 0.79 4.88
CA SER A 99 -17.26 0.75 3.99
C SER A 99 -16.91 0.69 2.51
N ASP A 100 -15.69 1.08 2.14
CA ASP A 100 -15.22 1.10 0.74
C ASP A 100 -13.72 0.83 0.67
N PRO A 101 -13.28 -0.41 0.98
CA PRO A 101 -11.88 -0.77 1.00
C PRO A 101 -11.38 -1.04 -0.43
N MET A 102 -11.18 0.03 -1.19
CA MET A 102 -10.77 -0.05 -2.59
C MET A 102 -9.65 0.94 -2.88
N VAL A 103 -8.66 0.49 -3.65
CA VAL A 103 -7.55 1.31 -4.13
C VAL A 103 -7.18 0.86 -5.54
N ARG A 104 -6.55 1.75 -6.31
CA ARG A 104 -6.11 1.42 -7.66
C ARG A 104 -4.98 0.39 -7.64
N SER A 105 -5.05 -0.59 -8.54
CA SER A 105 -3.96 -1.57 -8.73
C SER A 105 -2.68 -0.90 -9.21
N VAL A 106 -1.54 -1.38 -8.73
CA VAL A 106 -0.20 -0.94 -9.17
C VAL A 106 0.55 -2.00 -9.98
N THR A 107 -0.17 -2.99 -10.51
CA THR A 107 0.42 -4.04 -11.36
C THR A 107 1.08 -3.50 -12.62
N ALA A 108 0.58 -2.37 -13.15
CA ALA A 108 1.17 -1.74 -14.32
C ALA A 108 2.56 -1.14 -14.02
N VAL A 109 2.86 -0.82 -12.77
CA VAL A 109 4.14 -0.26 -12.34
C VAL A 109 5.08 -1.35 -11.86
N TRP A 110 4.56 -2.24 -10.98
CA TRP A 110 5.34 -3.35 -10.41
C TRP A 110 4.59 -4.66 -10.66
N PRO A 111 5.04 -5.48 -11.62
CA PRO A 111 4.33 -6.73 -11.96
C PRO A 111 4.16 -7.69 -10.78
N THR A 112 5.09 -7.70 -9.81
CA THR A 112 4.98 -8.53 -8.61
C THR A 112 3.75 -8.19 -7.76
N ALA A 113 3.16 -6.99 -7.91
CA ALA A 113 1.94 -6.60 -7.23
C ALA A 113 0.76 -7.53 -7.55
N ASN A 114 0.76 -8.21 -8.69
CA ASN A 114 -0.30 -9.13 -9.06
C ASN A 114 -0.62 -10.13 -7.94
N TRP A 115 0.39 -10.82 -7.43
CA TRP A 115 0.23 -11.81 -6.37
C TRP A 115 -0.10 -11.18 -5.03
N HIS A 116 0.59 -10.11 -4.67
CA HIS A 116 0.39 -9.41 -3.39
C HIS A 116 -1.00 -8.79 -3.29
N GLU A 117 -1.50 -8.20 -4.37
CA GLU A 117 -2.86 -7.64 -4.38
C GLU A 117 -3.93 -8.73 -4.27
N ARG A 118 -3.75 -9.87 -4.95
CA ARG A 118 -4.66 -11.00 -4.83
C ARG A 118 -4.70 -11.55 -3.40
N GLU A 119 -3.54 -11.65 -2.75
CA GLU A 119 -3.47 -12.09 -1.34
C GLU A 119 -4.21 -11.12 -0.41
N ALA A 120 -3.99 -9.82 -0.57
CA ALA A 120 -4.68 -8.79 0.22
C ALA A 120 -6.19 -8.83 -0.03
N TYR A 121 -6.63 -9.02 -1.25
CA TYR A 121 -8.04 -9.21 -1.58
C TYR A 121 -8.60 -10.46 -0.92
N ASP A 122 -7.92 -11.59 -1.07
CA ASP A 122 -8.38 -12.89 -0.60
C ASP A 122 -8.56 -12.92 0.93
N LEU A 123 -7.62 -12.37 1.66
CA LEU A 123 -7.59 -12.48 3.13
C LEU A 123 -8.26 -11.32 3.86
N PHE A 124 -8.32 -10.13 3.26
CA PHE A 124 -8.88 -8.92 3.87
C PHE A 124 -10.07 -8.32 3.14
N GLY A 125 -10.32 -8.72 1.90
CA GLY A 125 -11.41 -8.18 1.10
C GLY A 125 -11.15 -6.77 0.56
N ILE A 126 -9.90 -6.38 0.44
CA ILE A 126 -9.51 -5.11 -0.18
C ILE A 126 -9.54 -5.30 -1.70
N ARG A 127 -10.25 -4.41 -2.40
CA ARG A 127 -10.37 -4.45 -3.85
C ARG A 127 -9.32 -3.57 -4.50
N PHE A 128 -8.68 -4.10 -5.54
CA PHE A 128 -7.67 -3.39 -6.31
C PHE A 128 -8.22 -3.13 -7.71
N ASP A 129 -8.70 -1.91 -7.91
CA ASP A 129 -9.32 -1.51 -9.18
C ASP A 129 -8.28 -1.49 -10.31
N GLY A 130 -8.63 -2.11 -11.44
CA GLY A 130 -7.72 -2.23 -12.58
C GLY A 130 -6.76 -3.43 -12.50
N HIS A 131 -6.89 -4.29 -11.50
CA HIS A 131 -6.14 -5.54 -11.46
C HIS A 131 -6.53 -6.42 -12.64
N PRO A 132 -5.56 -7.09 -13.32
CA PRO A 132 -5.85 -7.88 -14.51
C PRO A 132 -6.70 -9.13 -14.26
N ASP A 133 -6.64 -9.69 -13.03
CA ASP A 133 -7.37 -10.92 -12.69
C ASP A 133 -7.48 -11.05 -11.16
N LEU A 134 -8.34 -10.22 -10.55
CA LEU A 134 -8.51 -10.18 -9.10
C LEU A 134 -9.40 -11.34 -8.62
N ARG A 135 -8.77 -12.41 -8.21
CA ARG A 135 -9.42 -13.60 -7.65
C ARG A 135 -8.62 -14.16 -6.48
N ARG A 136 -9.27 -15.04 -5.72
CA ARG A 136 -8.61 -15.67 -4.55
C ARG A 136 -7.38 -16.47 -4.97
N ILE A 137 -6.40 -16.54 -4.06
CA ILE A 137 -5.13 -17.24 -4.30
C ILE A 137 -4.84 -18.30 -3.23
N LEU A 138 -5.14 -18.04 -1.97
CA LEU A 138 -4.87 -18.95 -0.86
C LEU A 138 -6.12 -19.72 -0.43
N MET A 139 -7.28 -19.08 -0.46
CA MET A 139 -8.55 -19.70 -0.07
C MET A 139 -9.26 -20.29 -1.30
N PRO A 140 -10.10 -21.32 -1.10
CA PRO A 140 -10.97 -21.81 -2.17
C PRO A 140 -11.90 -20.72 -2.71
N ASP A 141 -12.28 -20.82 -3.98
CA ASP A 141 -13.14 -19.81 -4.62
C ASP A 141 -14.49 -19.65 -3.95
N ASP A 142 -15.01 -20.71 -3.32
CA ASP A 142 -16.29 -20.73 -2.63
C ASP A 142 -16.19 -20.39 -1.13
N TRP A 143 -15.01 -20.00 -0.64
CA TRP A 143 -14.82 -19.62 0.76
C TRP A 143 -15.63 -18.36 1.09
N GLU A 144 -16.35 -18.39 2.21
CA GLU A 144 -17.11 -17.25 2.70
C GLU A 144 -16.27 -16.34 3.60
N GLY A 145 -16.30 -15.04 3.32
CA GLY A 145 -15.64 -14.01 4.13
C GLY A 145 -14.15 -13.92 3.88
N TYR A 146 -13.50 -13.12 4.75
CA TYR A 146 -12.10 -12.79 4.64
C TYR A 146 -11.40 -13.11 5.95
N PRO A 147 -10.61 -14.21 5.97
CA PRO A 147 -10.16 -14.83 7.23
C PRO A 147 -9.26 -13.99 8.11
N LEU A 148 -8.55 -13.00 7.56
CA LEU A 148 -7.66 -12.15 8.37
C LEU A 148 -8.30 -10.86 8.87
N ARG A 149 -9.59 -10.64 8.59
CA ARG A 149 -10.32 -9.55 9.24
C ARG A 149 -10.51 -9.85 10.72
N LYS A 150 -10.36 -8.81 11.56
CA LYS A 150 -10.46 -8.95 13.03
C LYS A 150 -11.83 -9.40 13.52
N ASP A 151 -12.88 -9.10 12.78
CA ASP A 151 -14.26 -9.49 13.10
C ASP A 151 -14.67 -10.83 12.46
N TYR A 152 -13.74 -11.51 11.77
CA TYR A 152 -13.99 -12.84 11.21
C TYR A 152 -14.06 -13.87 12.35
N PRO A 153 -15.09 -14.76 12.38
CA PRO A 153 -15.22 -15.76 13.45
C PRO A 153 -14.04 -16.72 13.50
N THR A 154 -13.54 -17.03 14.69
CA THR A 154 -12.39 -17.93 14.88
C THR A 154 -12.64 -19.33 14.27
N GLU A 155 -13.89 -19.81 14.35
CA GLU A 155 -14.29 -21.10 13.79
C GLU A 155 -14.79 -21.05 12.35
N GLY A 156 -14.78 -19.85 11.73
CA GLY A 156 -15.34 -19.62 10.42
C GLY A 156 -16.86 -19.59 10.40
N TYR A 157 -17.42 -19.45 9.21
CA TYR A 157 -18.86 -19.55 8.99
C TYR A 157 -19.24 -21.02 8.76
N ARG A 158 -20.18 -21.55 9.54
CA ARG A 158 -20.71 -22.92 9.41
C ARG A 158 -22.04 -22.93 8.71
#